data_9dbf66341439bba5af435eb4a054cc15
#
_entry.id   9dbf66341439bba5af435eb4a054cc15
#
_cell.length_a   1.000
_cell.length_b   1.000
_cell.length_c   1.000
_cell.angle_alpha   90.00
_cell.angle_beta   90.00
_cell.angle_gamma   90.00
#
_symmetry.space_group_name_H-M   'P 1'
#
loop_
_entity.id
_entity.type
_entity.pdbx_description
1 polymer ?
#
loop_
_entity_poly.entity_id
_entity_poly.type
_entity_poly.pdbx_seq_one_letter_code
_entity_poly.pdbx_strand_id
1 'polypeptide(L)'
;MTQPAIAEGVLAWTPARGPAPAAGSAGQLLVADSWLLREGRVRGFDRHRERFLGACAECGGGSPRRLVAFWQDMTAALPRTGAWFPRVELAAGTLELRLLLRHAPPLGSAVRVWATGQPDPRTVPRRKGPDLDTLAGVRGRAAGEGADEAVLVGPSGVVREGATSSLLWWEDDTLCLPPPRLPVLPGVTTGLIQDRARRSGIRIAHRERTVDELEGREVWLVNALHGIRPVTEWTGRPMKAAPAVRAAEWRTWLDELMEPLPGD
;
A
#
# COMPACT_ATOMS: atom_id res chain seq x y z
N MET A 1 17.80 -26.57 -14.01
CA MET A 1 17.88 -26.77 -12.54
C MET A 1 16.62 -26.14 -11.97
N THR A 2 15.70 -26.92 -11.44
CA THR A 2 14.45 -26.44 -10.84
C THR A 2 14.79 -25.73 -9.54
N GLN A 3 14.52 -24.43 -9.45
CA GLN A 3 14.64 -23.68 -8.20
C GLN A 3 13.72 -24.33 -7.16
N PRO A 4 14.19 -24.60 -5.93
CA PRO A 4 13.30 -25.16 -4.91
C PRO A 4 12.13 -24.21 -4.70
N ALA A 5 10.93 -24.74 -4.60
CA ALA A 5 9.72 -23.96 -4.32
C ALA A 5 9.94 -23.17 -3.02
N ILE A 6 9.96 -21.83 -3.13
CA ILE A 6 10.11 -20.96 -1.96
C ILE A 6 8.79 -21.07 -1.18
N ALA A 7 8.87 -21.62 0.03
CA ALA A 7 7.72 -21.72 0.93
C ALA A 7 7.39 -20.34 1.53
N GLU A 8 6.13 -20.15 1.94
CA GLU A 8 5.76 -19.01 2.80
C GLU A 8 6.67 -18.97 4.04
N GLY A 9 7.06 -17.76 4.44
CA GLY A 9 7.90 -17.60 5.63
C GLY A 9 8.66 -16.30 5.66
N VAL A 10 9.45 -16.17 6.69
CA VAL A 10 10.35 -15.04 6.92
C VAL A 10 11.76 -15.43 6.51
N LEU A 11 12.40 -14.58 5.73
CA LEU A 11 13.82 -14.65 5.39
C LEU A 11 14.54 -13.44 6.02
N ALA A 12 15.48 -13.70 6.93
CA ALA A 12 16.42 -12.69 7.41
C ALA A 12 17.58 -12.56 6.45
N TRP A 13 18.06 -11.34 6.26
CA TRP A 13 19.14 -11.08 5.32
C TRP A 13 20.42 -10.60 6.02
N THR A 14 21.53 -11.15 5.61
CA THR A 14 22.86 -10.64 5.96
C THR A 14 23.75 -10.53 4.72
N PRO A 15 24.71 -9.57 4.69
CA PRO A 15 25.63 -9.44 3.55
C PRO A 15 26.45 -10.70 3.24
N ALA A 16 26.72 -11.53 4.24
CA ALA A 16 27.57 -12.71 4.09
C ALA A 16 26.79 -13.95 3.58
N ARG A 17 25.49 -14.03 3.82
CA ARG A 17 24.70 -15.23 3.53
C ARG A 17 23.50 -14.99 2.60
N GLY A 18 23.21 -13.71 2.27
CA GLY A 18 21.97 -13.37 1.60
C GLY A 18 20.72 -13.68 2.44
N PRO A 19 19.54 -13.86 1.80
CA PRO A 19 18.31 -14.25 2.47
C PRO A 19 18.40 -15.70 2.99
N ALA A 20 18.09 -15.91 4.28
CA ALA A 20 18.04 -17.23 4.89
C ALA A 20 16.80 -17.37 5.78
N PRO A 21 16.18 -18.56 5.87
CA PRO A 21 15.01 -18.78 6.73
C PRO A 21 15.26 -18.31 8.15
N ALA A 22 14.30 -17.60 8.72
CA ALA A 22 14.34 -17.08 10.08
C ALA A 22 13.04 -17.42 10.81
N ALA A 23 13.15 -17.69 12.10
CA ALA A 23 11.99 -17.91 12.97
C ALA A 23 11.46 -16.58 13.52
N GLY A 24 10.16 -16.53 13.75
CA GLY A 24 9.51 -15.47 14.51
C GLY A 24 9.18 -14.19 13.75
N SER A 25 8.44 -13.32 14.43
CA SER A 25 8.08 -11.97 13.99
C SER A 25 9.27 -11.02 14.12
N ALA A 26 9.31 -10.00 13.25
CA ALA A 26 10.28 -8.91 13.39
C ALA A 26 10.08 -8.03 14.64
N GLY A 27 9.00 -8.23 15.40
CA GLY A 27 8.57 -7.29 16.42
C GLY A 27 8.11 -5.97 15.77
N GLN A 28 8.40 -4.86 16.44
CA GLN A 28 8.08 -3.54 15.90
C GLN A 28 8.92 -3.23 14.65
N LEU A 29 8.29 -2.65 13.62
CA LEU A 29 8.94 -2.29 12.38
C LEU A 29 9.26 -0.79 12.32
N LEU A 30 10.45 -0.45 11.85
CA LEU A 30 10.80 0.92 11.47
C LEU A 30 10.31 1.24 10.06
N VAL A 31 10.47 0.30 9.13
CA VAL A 31 10.07 0.47 7.73
C VAL A 31 9.50 -0.85 7.20
N ALA A 32 8.48 -0.78 6.38
CA ALA A 32 7.98 -1.89 5.58
C ALA A 32 7.57 -1.42 4.18
N ASP A 33 7.59 -2.33 3.22
CA ASP A 33 6.93 -2.14 1.93
C ASP A 33 6.35 -3.46 1.42
N SER A 34 5.28 -3.38 0.62
CA SER A 34 4.59 -4.57 0.10
C SER A 34 3.95 -4.27 -1.23
N TRP A 35 3.87 -5.27 -2.10
CA TRP A 35 3.27 -5.15 -3.44
C TRP A 35 2.66 -6.47 -3.88
N LEU A 36 1.73 -6.42 -4.82
CA LEU A 36 1.26 -7.62 -5.51
C LEU A 36 2.36 -8.09 -6.48
N LEU A 37 2.76 -9.33 -6.34
CA LEU A 37 3.59 -10.06 -7.30
C LEU A 37 2.73 -11.16 -7.92
N ARG A 38 2.50 -11.12 -9.22
CA ARG A 38 1.69 -12.10 -9.94
C ARG A 38 2.44 -12.58 -11.18
N GLU A 39 2.69 -13.89 -11.26
CA GLU A 39 3.45 -14.52 -12.36
C GLU A 39 4.77 -13.79 -12.65
N GLY A 40 5.56 -13.53 -11.60
CA GLY A 40 6.83 -12.82 -11.70
C GLY A 40 6.74 -11.35 -12.09
N ARG A 41 5.56 -10.73 -12.07
CA ARG A 41 5.32 -9.35 -12.53
C ARG A 41 4.83 -8.48 -11.39
N VAL A 42 5.26 -7.21 -11.38
CA VAL A 42 4.97 -6.21 -10.34
C VAL A 42 4.64 -4.86 -10.98
N ARG A 43 3.78 -4.07 -10.35
CA ARG A 43 3.50 -2.68 -10.74
C ARG A 43 4.41 -1.71 -9.98
N GLY A 44 5.15 -0.88 -10.71
CA GLY A 44 5.94 0.20 -10.11
C GLY A 44 7.01 -0.29 -9.13
N PHE A 45 7.70 -1.38 -9.45
CA PHE A 45 8.68 -2.02 -8.57
C PHE A 45 9.79 -1.06 -8.13
N ASP A 46 10.29 -0.21 -9.04
CA ASP A 46 11.32 0.78 -8.72
C ASP A 46 10.82 1.82 -7.71
N ARG A 47 9.55 2.23 -7.77
CA ARG A 47 8.96 3.15 -6.78
C ARG A 47 8.85 2.52 -5.39
N HIS A 48 8.56 1.21 -5.32
CA HIS A 48 8.61 0.47 -4.07
C HIS A 48 10.03 0.42 -3.51
N ARG A 49 11.01 0.15 -4.38
CA ARG A 49 12.43 0.18 -4.04
C ARG A 49 12.86 1.53 -3.48
N GLU A 50 12.61 2.60 -4.20
CA GLU A 50 12.96 3.98 -3.80
C GLU A 50 12.35 4.34 -2.44
N ARG A 51 11.05 4.09 -2.27
CA ARG A 51 10.35 4.38 -1.01
C ARG A 51 10.92 3.59 0.16
N PHE A 52 11.15 2.29 -0.02
CA PHE A 52 11.70 1.43 1.04
C PHE A 52 13.14 1.81 1.39
N LEU A 53 14.02 1.90 0.39
CA LEU A 53 15.44 2.19 0.63
C LEU A 53 15.64 3.59 1.20
N GLY A 54 14.89 4.59 0.71
CA GLY A 54 14.92 5.95 1.26
C GLY A 54 14.52 5.98 2.72
N ALA A 55 13.38 5.37 3.08
CA ALA A 55 12.95 5.29 4.46
C ALA A 55 13.91 4.48 5.36
N CYS A 56 14.53 3.41 4.85
CA CYS A 56 15.55 2.66 5.58
C CYS A 56 16.79 3.51 5.86
N ALA A 57 17.24 4.30 4.89
CA ALA A 57 18.39 5.20 5.06
C ALA A 57 18.10 6.26 6.14
N GLU A 58 16.92 6.87 6.14
CA GLU A 58 16.47 7.83 7.17
C GLU A 58 16.41 7.20 8.58
N CYS A 59 16.12 5.89 8.66
CA CYS A 59 16.03 5.16 9.93
C CYS A 59 17.35 4.52 10.39
N GLY A 60 18.48 4.82 9.75
CA GLY A 60 19.77 4.22 10.11
C GLY A 60 19.89 2.75 9.70
N GLY A 61 19.14 2.28 8.70
CA GLY A 61 19.16 0.89 8.22
C GLY A 61 20.47 0.43 7.58
N GLY A 62 21.48 1.30 7.54
CA GLY A 62 22.84 1.01 7.08
C GLY A 62 23.24 1.81 5.84
N SER A 63 24.42 1.49 5.30
CA SER A 63 24.96 2.19 4.14
C SER A 63 24.11 1.96 2.87
N PRO A 64 24.12 2.88 1.91
CA PRO A 64 23.45 2.69 0.62
C PRO A 64 23.85 1.37 -0.07
N ARG A 65 25.12 0.99 0.01
CA ARG A 65 25.62 -0.27 -0.55
C ARG A 65 24.95 -1.50 0.10
N ARG A 66 24.78 -1.48 1.44
CA ARG A 66 24.10 -2.55 2.17
C ARG A 66 22.62 -2.67 1.74
N LEU A 67 21.93 -1.54 1.64
CA LEU A 67 20.52 -1.50 1.29
C LEU A 67 20.28 -1.95 -0.16
N VAL A 68 21.15 -1.55 -1.09
CA VAL A 68 21.09 -1.99 -2.49
C VAL A 68 21.36 -3.49 -2.61
N ALA A 69 22.36 -4.02 -1.90
CA ALA A 69 22.65 -5.46 -1.89
C ALA A 69 21.47 -6.27 -1.35
N PHE A 70 20.87 -5.82 -0.23
CA PHE A 70 19.64 -6.43 0.28
C PHE A 70 18.53 -6.48 -0.79
N TRP A 71 18.28 -5.35 -1.48
CA TRP A 71 17.22 -5.29 -2.48
C TRP A 71 17.48 -6.24 -3.65
N GLN A 72 18.73 -6.34 -4.12
CA GLN A 72 19.12 -7.24 -5.20
C GLN A 72 18.92 -8.70 -4.80
N ASP A 73 19.44 -9.12 -3.65
CA ASP A 73 19.32 -10.49 -3.15
C ASP A 73 17.87 -10.87 -2.88
N MET A 74 17.09 -9.95 -2.29
CA MET A 74 15.66 -10.15 -2.06
C MET A 74 14.91 -10.31 -3.39
N THR A 75 15.22 -9.47 -4.39
CA THR A 75 14.58 -9.56 -5.72
C THR A 75 14.86 -10.90 -6.39
N ALA A 76 16.08 -11.41 -6.28
CA ALA A 76 16.46 -12.73 -6.78
C ALA A 76 15.73 -13.88 -6.07
N ALA A 77 15.37 -13.68 -4.79
CA ALA A 77 14.64 -14.66 -3.98
C ALA A 77 13.11 -14.63 -4.20
N LEU A 78 12.56 -13.65 -4.93
CA LEU A 78 11.11 -13.56 -5.17
C LEU A 78 10.63 -14.67 -6.12
N PRO A 79 9.44 -15.27 -5.85
CA PRO A 79 8.83 -16.26 -6.74
C PRO A 79 8.52 -15.69 -8.13
N ARG A 80 8.72 -16.51 -9.18
CA ARG A 80 8.44 -16.12 -10.57
C ARG A 80 7.07 -16.62 -11.06
N THR A 81 6.39 -17.46 -10.27
CA THR A 81 5.08 -18.01 -10.58
C THR A 81 4.11 -17.83 -9.42
N GLY A 82 2.81 -17.88 -9.70
CA GLY A 82 1.77 -17.71 -8.70
C GLY A 82 1.48 -16.28 -8.29
N ALA A 83 0.65 -16.12 -7.27
CA ALA A 83 0.23 -14.83 -6.74
C ALA A 83 0.73 -14.64 -5.29
N TRP A 84 1.56 -13.66 -5.09
CA TRP A 84 2.23 -13.39 -3.81
C TRP A 84 2.01 -11.96 -3.35
N PHE A 85 2.12 -11.76 -2.03
CA PHE A 85 2.13 -10.44 -1.42
C PHE A 85 3.33 -10.30 -0.48
N PRO A 86 4.55 -10.24 -1.04
CA PRO A 86 5.77 -10.10 -0.25
C PRO A 86 5.77 -8.80 0.54
N ARG A 87 6.50 -8.81 1.66
CA ARG A 87 6.78 -7.63 2.47
C ARG A 87 8.25 -7.58 2.82
N VAL A 88 8.92 -6.49 2.45
CA VAL A 88 10.25 -6.16 2.93
C VAL A 88 10.16 -5.34 4.20
N GLU A 89 11.08 -5.56 5.14
CA GLU A 89 11.02 -5.01 6.48
C GLU A 89 12.38 -4.54 6.96
N LEU A 90 12.38 -3.45 7.74
CA LEU A 90 13.49 -3.08 8.63
C LEU A 90 12.95 -3.17 10.07
N ALA A 91 13.49 -4.09 10.86
CA ALA A 91 13.09 -4.30 12.24
C ALA A 91 13.62 -3.20 13.16
N ALA A 92 12.82 -2.77 14.14
CA ALA A 92 13.27 -1.88 15.21
C ALA A 92 14.27 -2.61 16.13
N GLY A 93 15.16 -1.86 16.75
CA GLY A 93 16.13 -2.37 17.71
C GLY A 93 17.32 -3.09 17.06
N THR A 94 17.08 -4.10 16.23
CA THR A 94 18.16 -4.88 15.57
C THR A 94 18.63 -4.29 14.25
N LEU A 95 17.84 -3.46 13.60
CA LEU A 95 18.06 -2.97 12.23
C LEU A 95 18.26 -4.11 11.22
N GLU A 96 17.63 -5.25 11.48
CA GLU A 96 17.64 -6.40 10.60
C GLU A 96 16.74 -6.17 9.40
N LEU A 97 17.24 -6.49 8.21
CA LEU A 97 16.48 -6.47 6.97
C LEU A 97 15.88 -7.86 6.72
N ARG A 98 14.61 -7.91 6.39
CA ARG A 98 13.85 -9.15 6.21
C ARG A 98 12.99 -9.10 4.96
N LEU A 99 12.69 -10.29 4.43
CA LEU A 99 11.65 -10.53 3.44
C LEU A 99 10.63 -11.50 4.05
N LEU A 100 9.39 -11.07 4.18
CA LEU A 100 8.25 -11.93 4.48
C LEU A 100 7.60 -12.34 3.15
N LEU A 101 7.64 -13.64 2.82
CA LEU A 101 6.92 -14.22 1.69
C LEU A 101 5.58 -14.77 2.19
N ARG A 102 4.50 -14.37 1.52
CA ARG A 102 3.14 -14.87 1.77
C ARG A 102 2.34 -14.84 0.48
N HIS A 103 1.42 -15.78 0.32
CA HIS A 103 0.50 -15.76 -0.79
C HIS A 103 -0.36 -14.49 -0.79
N ALA A 104 -0.73 -14.02 -1.97
CA ALA A 104 -1.67 -12.92 -2.08
C ALA A 104 -3.06 -13.39 -1.64
N PRO A 105 -3.75 -12.66 -0.77
CA PRO A 105 -5.15 -12.94 -0.48
C PRO A 105 -6.01 -12.67 -1.72
N PRO A 106 -7.27 -13.13 -1.76
CA PRO A 106 -8.21 -12.81 -2.82
C PRO A 106 -8.28 -11.30 -3.07
N LEU A 107 -8.20 -10.89 -4.34
CA LEU A 107 -8.23 -9.48 -4.72
C LEU A 107 -9.67 -8.97 -4.72
N GLY A 108 -9.94 -7.93 -3.94
CA GLY A 108 -11.23 -7.24 -3.95
C GLY A 108 -11.34 -6.30 -5.16
N SER A 109 -12.54 -6.25 -5.75
CA SER A 109 -12.85 -5.36 -6.89
C SER A 109 -13.59 -4.08 -6.48
N ALA A 110 -14.13 -4.03 -5.27
CA ALA A 110 -14.83 -2.92 -4.65
C ALA A 110 -14.56 -2.94 -3.15
N VAL A 111 -15.04 -1.95 -2.41
CA VAL A 111 -14.79 -1.85 -0.98
C VAL A 111 -15.96 -1.16 -0.26
N ARG A 112 -16.41 -1.75 0.85
CA ARG A 112 -17.27 -1.11 1.84
C ARG A 112 -16.38 -0.45 2.88
N VAL A 113 -16.68 0.78 3.25
CA VAL A 113 -15.82 1.55 4.14
C VAL A 113 -16.56 2.01 5.39
N TRP A 114 -15.84 2.00 6.50
CA TRP A 114 -16.26 2.58 7.76
C TRP A 114 -15.38 3.79 8.11
N ALA A 115 -15.99 4.92 8.39
CA ALA A 115 -15.24 6.09 8.85
C ALA A 115 -15.05 6.00 10.37
N THR A 116 -13.80 6.12 10.83
CA THR A 116 -13.41 5.81 12.21
C THR A 116 -14.12 6.63 13.29
N GLY A 117 -14.65 7.82 12.95
CA GLY A 117 -15.21 8.74 13.94
C GLY A 117 -14.21 9.28 14.98
N GLN A 118 -12.99 8.75 14.98
CA GLN A 118 -11.88 9.15 15.85
C GLN A 118 -10.70 9.62 15.00
N PRO A 119 -9.89 10.55 15.50
CA PRO A 119 -8.68 10.98 14.80
C PRO A 119 -7.75 9.80 14.50
N ASP A 120 -7.06 9.91 13.37
CA ASP A 120 -6.04 8.98 12.92
C ASP A 120 -5.01 8.67 14.04
N PRO A 121 -4.91 7.42 14.49
CA PRO A 121 -4.07 7.06 15.65
C PRO A 121 -2.60 6.86 15.30
N ARG A 122 -2.19 7.02 14.04
CA ARG A 122 -0.81 6.76 13.63
C ARG A 122 0.16 7.77 14.22
N THR A 123 1.34 7.30 14.54
CA THR A 123 2.45 8.10 15.05
C THR A 123 3.41 8.55 13.96
N VAL A 124 3.56 7.75 12.89
CA VAL A 124 4.47 8.02 11.76
C VAL A 124 3.76 7.83 10.42
N PRO A 125 2.68 8.59 10.14
CA PRO A 125 1.77 8.31 9.01
C PRO A 125 2.42 8.40 7.62
N ARG A 126 3.53 9.13 7.47
CA ARG A 126 4.25 9.26 6.19
C ARG A 126 5.19 8.10 5.89
N ARG A 127 5.42 7.20 6.85
CA ARG A 127 6.30 6.04 6.71
C ARG A 127 5.53 4.75 6.92
N LYS A 128 5.61 3.84 5.97
CA LYS A 128 5.01 2.52 6.10
C LYS A 128 5.89 1.66 7.01
N GLY A 129 5.29 1.01 7.99
CA GLY A 129 5.98 0.11 8.92
C GLY A 129 5.54 0.32 10.38
N PRO A 130 5.87 1.46 11.03
CA PRO A 130 5.69 1.63 12.47
C PRO A 130 4.27 1.39 12.97
N ASP A 131 3.27 1.85 12.22
CA ASP A 131 1.86 1.83 12.65
C ASP A 131 1.06 0.64 12.10
N LEU A 132 1.72 -0.43 11.57
CA LEU A 132 1.00 -1.57 10.98
C LEU A 132 0.07 -2.28 11.96
N ASP A 133 0.49 -2.49 13.19
CA ASP A 133 -0.34 -3.14 14.23
C ASP A 133 -1.49 -2.24 14.66
N THR A 134 -1.24 -0.94 14.82
CA THR A 134 -2.29 0.06 15.07
C THR A 134 -3.34 0.03 13.97
N LEU A 135 -2.91 0.02 12.71
CA LEU A 135 -3.81 -0.03 11.55
C LEU A 135 -4.53 -1.37 11.41
N ALA A 136 -3.90 -2.48 11.81
CA ALA A 136 -4.57 -3.78 11.90
C ALA A 136 -5.72 -3.74 12.91
N GLY A 137 -5.52 -3.12 14.08
CA GLY A 137 -6.57 -2.89 15.08
C GLY A 137 -7.72 -2.01 14.55
N VAL A 138 -7.39 -0.95 13.78
CA VAL A 138 -8.42 -0.10 13.15
C VAL A 138 -9.24 -0.89 12.12
N ARG A 139 -8.59 -1.72 11.29
CA ARG A 139 -9.28 -2.61 10.35
C ARG A 139 -10.15 -3.65 11.05
N GLY A 140 -9.68 -4.20 12.17
CA GLY A 140 -10.47 -5.13 12.98
C GLY A 140 -11.79 -4.49 13.45
N ARG A 141 -11.76 -3.22 13.85
CA ARG A 141 -12.99 -2.47 14.20
C ARG A 141 -13.88 -2.27 12.98
N ALA A 142 -13.32 -1.88 11.83
CA ALA A 142 -14.10 -1.74 10.60
C ALA A 142 -14.79 -3.05 10.19
N ALA A 143 -14.12 -4.19 10.35
CA ALA A 143 -14.72 -5.51 10.10
C ALA A 143 -15.88 -5.80 11.07
N GLY A 144 -15.79 -5.41 12.32
CA GLY A 144 -16.89 -5.47 13.30
C GLY A 144 -18.10 -4.63 12.93
N GLU A 145 -17.88 -3.54 12.19
CA GLU A 145 -18.92 -2.68 11.62
C GLU A 145 -19.40 -3.14 10.22
N GLY A 146 -18.97 -4.31 9.76
CA GLY A 146 -19.35 -4.87 8.46
C GLY A 146 -18.62 -4.26 7.25
N ALA A 147 -17.56 -3.49 7.48
CA ALA A 147 -16.77 -2.86 6.41
C ALA A 147 -15.49 -3.66 6.08
N ASP A 148 -15.01 -3.48 4.86
CA ASP A 148 -13.78 -4.13 4.39
C ASP A 148 -12.52 -3.29 4.70
N GLU A 149 -12.70 -1.97 4.91
CA GLU A 149 -11.61 -1.03 5.16
C GLU A 149 -12.09 0.15 6.02
N ALA A 150 -11.17 0.75 6.77
CA ALA A 150 -11.45 1.97 7.54
C ALA A 150 -10.95 3.22 6.81
N VAL A 151 -11.73 4.30 6.85
CA VAL A 151 -11.29 5.64 6.43
C VAL A 151 -10.80 6.41 7.63
N LEU A 152 -9.54 6.84 7.59
CA LEU A 152 -8.88 7.64 8.62
C LEU A 152 -9.17 9.13 8.41
N VAL A 153 -9.47 9.83 9.49
CA VAL A 153 -9.75 11.27 9.48
C VAL A 153 -8.80 12.02 10.40
N GLY A 154 -8.57 13.28 10.11
CA GLY A 154 -7.85 14.18 11.01
C GLY A 154 -8.71 14.65 12.19
N PRO A 155 -8.13 15.42 13.15
CA PRO A 155 -8.88 15.97 14.27
C PRO A 155 -10.07 16.86 13.85
N SER A 156 -9.98 17.50 12.69
CA SER A 156 -11.05 18.31 12.09
C SER A 156 -12.07 17.53 11.27
N GLY A 157 -12.01 16.18 11.26
CA GLY A 157 -12.88 15.32 10.45
C GLY A 157 -12.51 15.25 8.97
N VAL A 158 -11.44 15.95 8.54
CA VAL A 158 -10.94 15.89 7.16
C VAL A 158 -10.35 14.53 6.86
N VAL A 159 -10.78 13.92 5.75
CA VAL A 159 -10.29 12.60 5.33
C VAL A 159 -8.81 12.63 5.00
N ARG A 160 -8.11 11.56 5.36
CA ARG A 160 -6.68 11.37 5.07
C ARG A 160 -6.48 10.25 4.07
N GLU A 161 -6.73 9.03 4.47
CA GLU A 161 -6.55 7.83 3.64
C GLU A 161 -7.30 6.64 4.26
N GLY A 162 -7.27 5.47 3.65
CA GLY A 162 -7.68 4.23 4.29
C GLY A 162 -6.61 3.67 5.22
N ALA A 163 -6.96 2.75 6.11
CA ALA A 163 -6.00 2.12 7.02
C ALA A 163 -4.88 1.36 6.26
N THR A 164 -5.16 0.84 5.07
CA THR A 164 -4.16 0.17 4.22
C THR A 164 -4.11 0.69 2.78
N SER A 165 -4.74 1.82 2.50
CA SER A 165 -4.93 2.35 1.15
C SER A 165 -4.94 3.88 1.16
N SER A 166 -4.53 4.49 0.05
CA SER A 166 -4.75 5.91 -0.17
C SER A 166 -6.18 6.15 -0.66
N LEU A 167 -6.73 7.35 -0.39
CA LEU A 167 -8.08 7.74 -0.77
C LEU A 167 -8.01 8.81 -1.86
N LEU A 168 -8.74 8.59 -2.95
CA LEU A 168 -8.93 9.51 -4.07
C LEU A 168 -10.43 9.62 -4.37
N TRP A 169 -10.85 10.74 -4.99
CA TRP A 169 -12.24 10.90 -5.42
C TRP A 169 -12.33 11.79 -6.66
N TRP A 170 -13.47 11.73 -7.31
CA TRP A 170 -13.75 12.56 -8.47
C TRP A 170 -14.72 13.69 -8.12
N GLU A 171 -14.41 14.89 -8.57
CA GLU A 171 -15.31 16.03 -8.59
C GLU A 171 -15.41 16.49 -10.05
N ASP A 172 -16.54 16.19 -10.68
CA ASP A 172 -16.72 16.30 -12.12
C ASP A 172 -15.59 15.55 -12.86
N ASP A 173 -14.80 16.20 -13.71
CA ASP A 173 -13.66 15.62 -14.42
C ASP A 173 -12.31 15.90 -13.73
N THR A 174 -12.34 16.25 -12.46
CA THR A 174 -11.14 16.50 -11.67
C THR A 174 -10.88 15.35 -10.72
N LEU A 175 -9.69 14.75 -10.82
CA LEU A 175 -9.18 13.78 -9.85
C LEU A 175 -8.70 14.52 -8.60
N CYS A 176 -9.34 14.25 -7.47
CA CYS A 176 -9.07 14.90 -6.21
C CYS A 176 -8.35 13.96 -5.23
N LEU A 177 -7.45 14.53 -4.46
CA LEU A 177 -6.68 13.85 -3.41
C LEU A 177 -6.57 14.75 -2.18
N PRO A 178 -6.35 14.16 -0.99
CA PRO A 178 -5.93 14.94 0.18
C PRO A 178 -4.64 15.71 -0.10
N PRO A 179 -4.51 16.94 0.41
CA PRO A 179 -3.31 17.75 0.21
C PRO A 179 -2.04 17.08 0.76
N PRO A 180 -0.87 17.21 0.11
CA PRO A 180 0.40 16.63 0.58
C PRO A 180 0.86 17.14 1.95
N ARG A 181 0.35 18.29 2.41
CA ARG A 181 0.61 18.80 3.76
C ARG A 181 -0.02 17.92 4.85
N LEU A 182 -1.11 17.21 4.53
CA LEU A 182 -1.70 16.28 5.47
C LEU A 182 -0.78 15.06 5.68
N PRO A 183 -0.81 14.45 6.86
CA PRO A 183 0.02 13.30 7.19
C PRO A 183 -0.55 12.03 6.56
N VAL A 184 -0.27 11.84 5.28
CA VAL A 184 -0.67 10.67 4.47
C VAL A 184 0.56 9.96 3.91
N LEU A 185 0.45 8.66 3.68
CA LEU A 185 1.52 7.86 3.08
C LEU A 185 1.69 8.23 1.59
N PRO A 186 2.91 8.46 1.08
CA PRO A 186 3.15 8.59 -0.36
C PRO A 186 2.97 7.23 -1.06
N GLY A 187 1.73 6.96 -1.50
CA GLY A 187 1.34 5.67 -2.07
C GLY A 187 1.91 5.48 -3.49
N VAL A 188 2.54 4.33 -3.77
CA VAL A 188 3.06 4.01 -5.11
C VAL A 188 1.93 3.97 -6.13
N THR A 189 0.82 3.27 -5.83
CA THR A 189 -0.35 3.21 -6.71
C THR A 189 -0.94 4.59 -6.98
N THR A 190 -1.02 5.44 -5.95
CA THR A 190 -1.45 6.84 -6.10
C THR A 190 -0.57 7.61 -7.07
N GLY A 191 0.75 7.46 -6.96
CA GLY A 191 1.70 8.09 -7.87
C GLY A 191 1.51 7.65 -9.32
N LEU A 192 1.30 6.35 -9.58
CA LEU A 192 1.00 5.83 -10.92
C LEU A 192 -0.29 6.42 -11.49
N ILE A 193 -1.36 6.49 -10.69
CA ILE A 193 -2.64 7.09 -11.08
C ILE A 193 -2.48 8.58 -11.40
N GLN A 194 -1.74 9.33 -10.59
CA GLN A 194 -1.48 10.75 -10.86
C GLN A 194 -0.69 10.95 -12.16
N ASP A 195 0.26 10.08 -12.47
CA ASP A 195 1.03 10.17 -13.73
C ASP A 195 0.16 9.89 -14.94
N ARG A 196 -0.76 8.92 -14.86
CA ARG A 196 -1.76 8.73 -15.92
C ARG A 196 -2.63 9.97 -16.09
N ALA A 197 -3.19 10.48 -14.99
CA ALA A 197 -4.04 11.67 -15.04
C ALA A 197 -3.33 12.84 -15.74
N ARG A 198 -2.06 13.12 -15.39
CA ARG A 198 -1.26 14.17 -16.03
C ARG A 198 -1.06 13.92 -17.53
N ARG A 199 -0.68 12.68 -17.92
CA ARG A 199 -0.47 12.32 -19.33
C ARG A 199 -1.75 12.40 -20.15
N SER A 200 -2.91 12.15 -19.56
CA SER A 200 -4.22 12.23 -20.21
C SER A 200 -4.87 13.62 -20.13
N GLY A 201 -4.17 14.63 -19.63
CA GLY A 201 -4.71 15.99 -19.50
C GLY A 201 -5.82 16.12 -18.42
N ILE A 202 -5.98 15.13 -17.58
CA ILE A 202 -6.97 15.15 -16.49
C ILE A 202 -6.47 16.06 -15.37
N ARG A 203 -7.29 17.00 -14.96
CA ARG A 203 -6.96 17.93 -13.88
C ARG A 203 -6.85 17.18 -12.55
N ILE A 204 -5.76 17.44 -11.82
CA ILE A 204 -5.56 16.95 -10.47
C ILE A 204 -5.72 18.11 -9.50
N ALA A 205 -6.50 17.92 -8.45
CA ALA A 205 -6.67 18.90 -7.38
C ALA A 205 -6.41 18.28 -6.00
N HIS A 206 -5.74 19.04 -5.15
CA HIS A 206 -5.58 18.68 -3.74
C HIS A 206 -6.63 19.44 -2.93
N ARG A 207 -7.57 18.71 -2.33
CA ARG A 207 -8.71 19.29 -1.61
C ARG A 207 -8.87 18.65 -0.24
N GLU A 208 -9.26 19.43 0.74
CA GLU A 208 -9.74 18.92 2.00
C GLU A 208 -11.24 18.66 1.89
N ARG A 209 -11.66 17.49 2.33
CA ARG A 209 -13.07 17.09 2.43
C ARG A 209 -13.26 16.32 3.73
N THR A 210 -14.37 16.52 4.36
CA THR A 210 -14.89 15.63 5.40
C THR A 210 -15.52 14.40 4.75
N VAL A 211 -15.82 13.39 5.56
CA VAL A 211 -16.48 12.17 5.04
C VAL A 211 -17.82 12.51 4.39
N ASP A 212 -18.62 13.37 5.02
CA ASP A 212 -19.97 13.72 4.53
C ASP A 212 -19.92 14.50 3.20
N GLU A 213 -18.86 15.28 2.98
CA GLU A 213 -18.63 15.96 1.70
C GLU A 213 -18.25 15.01 0.55
N LEU A 214 -18.00 13.73 0.83
CA LEU A 214 -17.76 12.70 -0.19
C LEU A 214 -19.06 12.01 -0.65
N GLU A 215 -20.20 12.33 -0.07
CA GLU A 215 -21.47 11.78 -0.48
C GLU A 215 -21.74 12.04 -1.97
N GLY A 216 -22.22 11.02 -2.67
CA GLY A 216 -22.52 11.10 -4.10
C GLY A 216 -21.32 11.27 -5.02
N ARG A 217 -20.08 11.14 -4.52
CA ARG A 217 -18.85 11.18 -5.31
C ARG A 217 -18.33 9.77 -5.58
N GLU A 218 -17.74 9.55 -6.75
CA GLU A 218 -17.00 8.33 -7.02
C GLU A 218 -15.69 8.38 -6.22
N VAL A 219 -15.60 7.57 -5.15
CA VAL A 219 -14.45 7.50 -4.25
C VAL A 219 -13.71 6.19 -4.47
N TRP A 220 -12.39 6.25 -4.52
CA TRP A 220 -11.51 5.08 -4.67
C TRP A 220 -10.61 4.92 -3.47
N LEU A 221 -10.49 3.68 -2.98
CA LEU A 221 -9.37 3.26 -2.16
C LEU A 221 -8.37 2.50 -3.01
N VAL A 222 -7.11 2.96 -2.99
CA VAL A 222 -6.07 2.42 -3.85
C VAL A 222 -4.86 1.95 -3.06
N ASN A 223 -4.33 0.78 -3.42
CA ASN A 223 -3.10 0.25 -2.83
C ASN A 223 -2.37 -0.71 -3.77
N ALA A 224 -1.18 -1.14 -3.39
CA ALA A 224 -0.34 -2.00 -4.20
C ALA A 224 -0.83 -3.45 -4.31
N LEU A 225 -1.72 -3.90 -3.44
CA LEU A 225 -2.32 -5.24 -3.49
C LEU A 225 -3.52 -5.27 -4.45
N HIS A 226 -4.57 -4.52 -4.12
CA HIS A 226 -5.85 -4.58 -4.82
C HIS A 226 -5.92 -3.67 -6.05
N GLY A 227 -4.96 -2.76 -6.23
CA GLY A 227 -5.08 -1.70 -7.23
C GLY A 227 -6.13 -0.67 -6.82
N ILE A 228 -7.12 -0.44 -7.69
CA ILE A 228 -8.22 0.51 -7.47
C ILE A 228 -9.46 -0.25 -7.01
N ARG A 229 -10.03 0.15 -5.89
CA ARG A 229 -11.33 -0.34 -5.39
C ARG A 229 -12.27 0.85 -5.20
N PRO A 230 -13.33 0.98 -5.99
CA PRO A 230 -14.36 1.98 -5.73
C PRO A 230 -15.10 1.67 -4.43
N VAL A 231 -15.43 2.71 -3.70
CA VAL A 231 -16.29 2.63 -2.51
C VAL A 231 -17.72 2.40 -2.96
N THR A 232 -18.34 1.34 -2.46
CA THR A 232 -19.73 0.97 -2.78
C THR A 232 -20.70 1.22 -1.63
N GLU A 233 -20.16 1.38 -0.41
CA GLU A 233 -20.96 1.58 0.79
C GLU A 233 -20.16 2.33 1.87
N TRP A 234 -20.85 3.22 2.59
CA TRP A 234 -20.36 3.90 3.79
C TRP A 234 -21.07 3.28 4.99
N THR A 235 -20.47 2.23 5.56
CA THR A 235 -21.06 1.46 6.65
C THR A 235 -21.30 2.33 7.88
N GLY A 236 -22.48 2.17 8.50
CA GLY A 236 -22.89 2.93 9.69
C GLY A 236 -23.25 4.39 9.44
N ARG A 237 -23.35 4.82 8.18
CA ARG A 237 -23.76 6.18 7.78
C ARG A 237 -24.85 6.15 6.71
N PRO A 238 -25.84 7.06 6.75
CA PRO A 238 -26.88 7.15 5.75
C PRO A 238 -26.41 7.84 4.46
N MET A 239 -25.14 7.64 4.08
CA MET A 239 -24.50 8.23 2.89
C MET A 239 -24.63 7.31 1.70
N LYS A 240 -24.85 7.88 0.52
CA LYS A 240 -24.86 7.14 -0.75
C LYS A 240 -23.50 7.20 -1.41
N ALA A 241 -22.95 6.02 -1.74
CA ALA A 241 -21.81 5.93 -2.65
C ALA A 241 -22.29 6.20 -4.10
N ALA A 242 -21.48 6.90 -4.87
CA ALA A 242 -21.77 7.08 -6.29
C ALA A 242 -21.46 5.82 -7.10
N PRO A 243 -22.06 5.63 -8.28
CA PRO A 243 -21.67 4.59 -9.23
C PRO A 243 -20.19 4.71 -9.60
N ALA A 244 -19.52 3.57 -9.76
CA ALA A 244 -18.12 3.50 -10.15
C ALA A 244 -17.98 3.59 -11.68
N VAL A 245 -18.10 4.79 -12.24
CA VAL A 245 -18.10 5.01 -13.69
C VAL A 245 -16.69 4.86 -14.30
N ARG A 246 -15.68 5.36 -13.59
CA ARG A 246 -14.29 5.43 -14.10
C ARG A 246 -13.41 4.27 -13.63
N ALA A 247 -13.76 3.64 -12.50
CA ALA A 247 -12.90 2.66 -11.85
C ALA A 247 -12.54 1.47 -12.73
N ALA A 248 -13.44 0.97 -13.57
CA ALA A 248 -13.22 -0.21 -14.40
C ALA A 248 -12.09 0.02 -15.42
N GLU A 249 -12.17 1.11 -16.21
CA GLU A 249 -11.15 1.49 -17.19
C GLU A 249 -9.79 1.72 -16.53
N TRP A 250 -9.76 2.44 -15.40
CA TRP A 250 -8.53 2.74 -14.69
C TRP A 250 -7.88 1.51 -14.06
N ARG A 251 -8.67 0.51 -13.66
CA ARG A 251 -8.16 -0.78 -13.18
C ARG A 251 -7.52 -1.58 -14.30
N THR A 252 -8.18 -1.70 -15.46
CA THR A 252 -7.63 -2.37 -16.64
C THR A 252 -6.27 -1.78 -17.00
N TRP A 253 -6.21 -0.46 -17.14
CA TRP A 253 -4.94 0.22 -17.38
C TRP A 253 -3.89 -0.07 -16.30
N LEU A 254 -4.28 -0.03 -15.02
CA LEU A 254 -3.34 -0.26 -13.92
C LEU A 254 -2.77 -1.69 -13.96
N ASP A 255 -3.57 -2.67 -14.40
CA ASP A 255 -3.13 -4.05 -14.55
C ASP A 255 -2.17 -4.24 -15.73
N GLU A 256 -2.27 -3.41 -16.76
CA GLU A 256 -1.33 -3.39 -17.89
C GLU A 256 0.08 -2.89 -17.49
N LEU A 257 0.20 -2.18 -16.36
CA LEU A 257 1.50 -1.73 -15.82
C LEU A 257 2.29 -2.82 -15.08
N MET A 258 1.81 -4.06 -15.09
CA MET A 258 2.57 -5.17 -14.51
C MET A 258 3.80 -5.47 -15.38
N GLU A 259 5.01 -5.27 -14.85
CA GLU A 259 6.28 -5.49 -15.51
C GLU A 259 7.02 -6.70 -14.91
N PRO A 260 7.79 -7.46 -15.71
CA PRO A 260 8.62 -8.55 -15.18
C PRO A 260 9.56 -8.04 -14.09
N LEU A 261 9.81 -8.87 -13.07
CA LEU A 261 10.88 -8.59 -12.12
C LEU A 261 12.23 -8.54 -12.85
N PRO A 262 13.16 -7.66 -12.42
CA PRO A 262 14.51 -7.64 -12.98
C PRO A 262 15.21 -8.99 -12.89
N GLY A 263 16.03 -9.33 -13.92
CA GLY A 263 16.85 -10.54 -13.95
C GLY A 263 16.20 -11.74 -14.66
N ASP A 264 15.12 -11.52 -15.41
CA ASP A 264 14.59 -12.50 -16.38
C ASP A 264 15.18 -12.25 -17.77
#